data_1b81c3043747ca3491f859d8f2428203
#
_entry.id   1b81c3043747ca3491f859d8f2428203
#
_cell.length_a   1.000
_cell.length_b   1.000
_cell.length_c   1.000
_cell.angle_alpha   90.00
_cell.angle_beta   90.00
_cell.angle_gamma   90.00
#
_symmetry.space_group_name_H-M   'P 1'
#
loop_
_entity.id
_entity.type
_entity.pdbx_description
1 polymer ?
#
loop_
_entity_poly.entity_id
_entity_poly.type
_entity_poly.pdbx_seq_one_letter_code
_entity_poly.pdbx_strand_id
1 'polypeptide(L)'
;MKHGKRISKGILIVCGVCLVLMAGVVFVISFFGKKETSMQDWFCDASFSRALYGDKGLFEYGDRGIVYIDAKTKKETPICQKIGCQHNNADCDGWIESISQLLVAFDGEYLYYLGNKDEGDDWKSLDLVRCNPDGTNRMLLHTFREMQSATAVCCRDGCLYVAYRNGYDMKAREEKINVEAGIRIYDFEKDTEKTLYHSTSVDNRISSLDVRDGMVCFSHTFCDLSEKEIIEKKDDVKLKHTFTYLECLKGKEKRILSKNPTSAVLGVAMGKDVIVFSDEKGIEKYNIETQKTECIYAASQTNMVRAIGLEDVAFFAVPDDKTQKNTYYQMENFGKPKKMGTSSDLIFQMSKDSIYGMNKDGMVYRTNDLAKIAGS
;
A
#
# COMPACT_ATOMS: atom_id res chain seq x y z
N MET A 1 -2.17 78.09 18.01
CA MET A 1 -0.90 77.48 18.37
C MET A 1 -0.92 76.04 17.88
N LYS A 2 -0.18 75.72 16.78
CA LYS A 2 -0.04 74.35 16.26
C LYS A 2 1.23 73.74 16.83
N HIS A 3 1.10 72.78 17.76
CA HIS A 3 2.23 71.97 18.19
C HIS A 3 2.39 70.77 17.26
N GLY A 4 3.26 70.88 16.27
CA GLY A 4 3.71 69.74 15.48
C GLY A 4 4.70 68.91 16.33
N LYS A 5 4.28 67.73 16.76
CA LYS A 5 5.19 66.73 17.37
C LYS A 5 6.21 66.28 16.31
N ARG A 6 7.44 66.74 16.40
CA ARG A 6 8.58 66.14 15.62
C ARG A 6 8.83 64.75 16.13
N ILE A 7 8.45 63.75 15.37
CA ILE A 7 8.84 62.37 15.60
C ILE A 7 10.37 62.33 15.42
N SER A 8 11.10 61.88 16.44
CA SER A 8 12.57 61.84 16.41
C SER A 8 13.01 60.84 15.31
N LYS A 9 14.01 61.23 14.51
CA LYS A 9 14.60 60.39 13.45
C LYS A 9 15.03 59.01 13.98
N GLY A 10 15.38 58.93 15.25
CA GLY A 10 15.74 57.66 15.91
C GLY A 10 14.57 56.67 16.01
N ILE A 11 13.35 57.15 16.28
CA ILE A 11 12.16 56.28 16.36
C ILE A 11 11.81 55.71 14.97
N LEU A 12 11.96 56.50 13.91
CA LEU A 12 11.74 56.04 12.52
C LEU A 12 12.77 54.97 12.10
N ILE A 13 14.04 55.09 12.52
CA ILE A 13 15.08 54.10 12.21
C ILE A 13 14.80 52.80 12.97
N VAL A 14 14.44 52.85 14.25
CA VAL A 14 14.12 51.67 15.03
C VAL A 14 12.90 50.94 14.48
N CYS A 15 11.84 51.65 14.10
CA CYS A 15 10.66 51.06 13.46
C CYS A 15 11.00 50.44 12.10
N GLY A 16 11.88 51.05 11.30
CA GLY A 16 12.33 50.50 10.03
C GLY A 16 13.13 49.20 10.21
N VAL A 17 14.04 49.14 11.17
CA VAL A 17 14.82 47.92 11.48
C VAL A 17 13.91 46.80 12.00
N CYS A 18 12.94 47.10 12.87
CA CYS A 18 11.98 46.11 13.36
C CYS A 18 11.11 45.57 12.23
N LEU A 19 10.66 46.41 11.28
CA LEU A 19 9.90 45.97 10.12
C LEU A 19 10.72 45.07 9.18
N VAL A 20 11.98 45.38 8.95
CA VAL A 20 12.89 44.55 8.14
C VAL A 20 13.18 43.22 8.85
N LEU A 21 13.38 43.22 10.15
CA LEU A 21 13.56 41.98 10.92
C LEU A 21 12.29 41.13 10.95
N MET A 22 11.10 41.73 11.11
CA MET A 22 9.85 40.99 11.04
C MET A 22 9.57 40.46 9.62
N ALA A 23 9.82 41.24 8.56
CA ALA A 23 9.74 40.78 7.20
C ALA A 23 10.73 39.63 6.91
N GLY A 24 11.96 39.72 7.44
CA GLY A 24 12.97 38.66 7.36
C GLY A 24 12.53 37.38 8.08
N VAL A 25 11.97 37.49 9.30
CA VAL A 25 11.42 36.35 10.04
C VAL A 25 10.22 35.72 9.33
N VAL A 26 9.30 36.55 8.81
CA VAL A 26 8.17 36.05 8.03
C VAL A 26 8.66 35.40 6.73
N PHE A 27 9.68 35.96 6.07
CA PHE A 27 10.27 35.36 4.87
C PHE A 27 10.99 34.03 5.19
N VAL A 28 11.72 33.97 6.29
CA VAL A 28 12.37 32.73 6.78
C VAL A 28 11.31 31.71 7.19
N ILE A 29 10.28 32.10 7.92
CA ILE A 29 9.15 31.20 8.26
C ILE A 29 8.38 30.77 7.00
N SER A 30 8.25 31.63 5.98
CA SER A 30 7.64 31.24 4.70
C SER A 30 8.56 30.37 3.82
N PHE A 31 9.88 30.52 3.93
CA PHE A 31 10.86 29.73 3.20
C PHE A 31 11.23 28.41 3.90
N PHE A 32 11.20 28.40 5.24
CA PHE A 32 11.33 27.21 6.09
C PHE A 32 9.99 26.76 6.64
N GLY A 33 8.91 27.54 6.39
CA GLY A 33 7.56 27.15 6.66
C GLY A 33 7.23 25.96 5.79
N LYS A 34 7.26 24.80 6.45
CA LYS A 34 6.70 23.52 6.01
C LYS A 34 6.45 23.51 4.50
N LYS A 35 7.39 22.99 3.73
CA LYS A 35 6.99 22.17 2.62
C LYS A 35 6.02 21.17 3.26
N GLU A 36 4.74 21.43 3.16
CA GLU A 36 3.76 20.37 3.32
C GLU A 36 4.22 19.36 2.29
N THR A 37 4.99 18.41 2.71
CA THR A 37 5.13 17.17 2.01
C THR A 37 3.72 16.59 2.14
N SER A 38 2.84 16.98 1.22
CA SER A 38 1.66 16.21 0.97
C SER A 38 2.22 14.83 0.69
N MET A 39 2.09 13.97 1.67
CA MET A 39 2.50 12.58 1.56
C MET A 39 1.78 12.07 0.33
N GLN A 40 2.53 11.77 -0.73
CA GLN A 40 1.91 11.31 -1.97
C GLN A 40 1.13 10.05 -1.64
N ASP A 41 -0.07 9.99 -2.13
CA ASP A 41 -0.89 8.80 -2.01
C ASP A 41 -0.12 7.59 -2.53
N TRP A 42 0.02 6.59 -1.69
CA TRP A 42 0.64 5.33 -2.06
C TRP A 42 -0.14 4.16 -1.47
N PHE A 43 -0.01 3.02 -2.07
CA PHE A 43 -0.58 1.78 -1.58
C PHE A 43 0.35 0.62 -1.90
N CYS A 44 0.31 -0.38 -1.06
CA CYS A 44 1.11 -1.58 -1.19
C CYS A 44 0.22 -2.81 -1.01
N ASP A 45 0.39 -3.77 -1.88
CA ASP A 45 -0.15 -5.11 -1.69
C ASP A 45 0.90 -5.93 -0.95
N ALA A 46 0.50 -6.63 0.12
CA ALA A 46 1.39 -7.46 0.92
C ALA A 46 2.09 -8.57 0.12
N SER A 47 1.51 -8.99 -1.01
CA SER A 47 2.14 -9.95 -1.91
C SER A 47 3.38 -9.41 -2.63
N PHE A 48 3.60 -8.09 -2.61
CA PHE A 48 4.73 -7.44 -3.28
C PHE A 48 5.37 -6.40 -2.37
N SER A 49 6.29 -6.85 -1.53
CA SER A 49 7.11 -5.98 -0.65
C SER A 49 8.12 -5.16 -1.45
N ARG A 50 7.62 -4.35 -2.40
CA ARG A 50 8.42 -3.57 -3.33
C ARG A 50 7.94 -2.13 -3.43
N ALA A 51 8.90 -1.20 -3.48
CA ALA A 51 8.63 0.20 -3.73
C ALA A 51 9.49 0.71 -4.89
N LEU A 52 8.88 1.46 -5.80
CA LEU A 52 9.55 1.96 -6.98
C LEU A 52 10.29 3.26 -6.69
N TYR A 53 11.55 3.34 -7.13
CA TYR A 53 12.39 4.54 -7.03
C TYR A 53 12.47 5.23 -8.41
N GLY A 54 11.32 5.60 -8.93
CA GLY A 54 11.22 6.22 -10.26
C GLY A 54 11.86 5.36 -11.36
N ASP A 55 12.69 5.98 -12.18
CA ASP A 55 13.45 5.30 -13.26
C ASP A 55 14.79 4.72 -12.80
N LYS A 56 15.17 4.95 -11.54
CA LYS A 56 16.46 4.51 -11.00
C LYS A 56 16.46 3.02 -10.63
N GLY A 57 15.35 2.51 -10.14
CA GLY A 57 15.25 1.13 -9.69
C GLY A 57 14.07 0.91 -8.75
N LEU A 58 14.22 -0.02 -7.83
CA LEU A 58 13.22 -0.32 -6.82
C LEU A 58 13.88 -0.70 -5.49
N PHE A 59 13.12 -0.55 -4.42
CA PHE A 59 13.41 -1.11 -3.12
C PHE A 59 12.63 -2.39 -2.92
N GLU A 60 13.29 -3.41 -2.42
CA GLU A 60 12.68 -4.69 -2.13
C GLU A 60 13.20 -5.22 -0.80
N TYR A 61 12.42 -6.09 -0.17
CA TYR A 61 12.91 -6.85 0.96
C TYR A 61 13.74 -8.04 0.46
N GLY A 62 15.03 -8.02 0.76
CA GLY A 62 15.94 -9.12 0.52
C GLY A 62 16.03 -10.04 1.75
N ASP A 63 16.96 -10.99 1.72
CA ASP A 63 17.13 -12.02 2.75
C ASP A 63 17.31 -11.48 4.18
N ARG A 64 17.78 -10.25 4.34
CA ARG A 64 18.18 -9.69 5.65
C ARG A 64 17.84 -8.22 5.84
N GLY A 65 17.01 -7.65 5.00
CA GLY A 65 16.66 -6.23 5.09
C GLY A 65 16.26 -5.64 3.76
N ILE A 66 16.10 -4.33 3.73
CA ILE A 66 15.75 -3.62 2.50
C ILE A 66 16.98 -3.48 1.61
N VAL A 67 16.82 -3.85 0.35
CA VAL A 67 17.81 -3.69 -0.70
C VAL A 67 17.28 -2.76 -1.78
N TYR A 68 18.20 -2.06 -2.42
CA TYR A 68 17.97 -1.31 -3.63
C TYR A 68 18.43 -2.13 -4.84
N ILE A 69 17.58 -2.27 -5.84
CA ILE A 69 17.89 -2.92 -7.11
C ILE A 69 17.95 -1.86 -8.19
N ASP A 70 19.15 -1.66 -8.77
CA ASP A 70 19.36 -0.68 -9.81
C ASP A 70 18.72 -1.11 -11.14
N ALA A 71 17.94 -0.22 -11.76
CA ALA A 71 17.15 -0.54 -12.95
C ALA A 71 18.01 -0.90 -14.18
N LYS A 72 19.25 -0.38 -14.27
CA LYS A 72 20.15 -0.58 -15.42
C LYS A 72 21.05 -1.79 -15.22
N THR A 73 21.75 -1.82 -14.09
CA THR A 73 22.77 -2.83 -13.82
C THR A 73 22.18 -4.11 -13.23
N LYS A 74 20.95 -4.06 -12.69
CA LYS A 74 20.29 -5.12 -11.92
C LYS A 74 21.06 -5.50 -10.66
N LYS A 75 21.99 -4.67 -10.25
CA LYS A 75 22.78 -4.90 -9.04
C LYS A 75 21.91 -4.62 -7.82
N GLU A 76 21.89 -5.57 -6.92
CA GLU A 76 21.30 -5.48 -5.61
C GLU A 76 22.30 -4.89 -4.62
N THR A 77 21.84 -3.94 -3.80
CA THR A 77 22.68 -3.25 -2.83
C THR A 77 21.84 -2.97 -1.56
N PRO A 78 22.28 -3.39 -0.36
CA PRO A 78 21.62 -3.02 0.88
C PRO A 78 21.53 -1.50 1.06
N ILE A 79 20.42 -0.98 1.59
CA ILE A 79 20.26 0.44 1.90
C ILE A 79 21.02 0.80 3.19
N CYS A 80 22.34 0.75 3.17
CA CYS A 80 23.18 1.05 4.32
C CYS A 80 24.44 1.77 3.87
N GLN A 81 24.72 2.94 4.49
CA GLN A 81 25.89 3.76 4.19
C GLN A 81 27.03 3.58 5.18
N LYS A 82 26.92 2.69 6.15
CA LYS A 82 27.96 2.46 7.17
C LYS A 82 29.18 1.77 6.55
N ILE A 83 30.34 2.45 6.65
CA ILE A 83 31.62 1.91 6.17
C ILE A 83 31.96 0.65 6.95
N GLY A 84 32.27 -0.43 6.24
CA GLY A 84 32.64 -1.74 6.83
C GLY A 84 31.46 -2.53 7.38
N CYS A 85 30.22 -2.11 7.16
CA CYS A 85 29.06 -2.86 7.56
C CYS A 85 28.97 -4.19 6.80
N GLN A 86 28.79 -5.29 7.54
CA GLN A 86 28.64 -6.63 6.96
C GLN A 86 27.20 -6.94 6.56
N HIS A 87 26.25 -6.04 6.82
CA HIS A 87 24.81 -6.16 6.53
C HIS A 87 24.16 -7.44 7.07
N ASN A 88 24.59 -7.91 8.23
CA ASN A 88 24.20 -9.20 8.79
C ASN A 88 23.66 -9.15 10.23
N ASN A 89 23.40 -7.95 10.75
CA ASN A 89 22.86 -7.75 12.09
C ASN A 89 22.14 -6.41 12.23
N ALA A 90 21.54 -6.15 13.39
CA ALA A 90 20.75 -4.96 13.72
C ALA A 90 21.52 -3.63 13.68
N ASP A 91 22.86 -3.66 13.66
CA ASP A 91 23.66 -2.44 13.50
C ASP A 91 23.63 -1.87 12.08
N CYS A 92 23.14 -2.64 11.11
CA CYS A 92 22.98 -2.23 9.72
C CYS A 92 21.75 -1.32 9.56
N ASP A 93 21.89 -0.20 8.85
CA ASP A 93 20.76 0.73 8.61
C ASP A 93 19.65 0.12 7.75
N GLY A 94 19.98 -0.84 6.89
CA GLY A 94 19.01 -1.57 6.08
C GLY A 94 18.45 -2.81 6.77
N TRP A 95 18.95 -3.19 7.96
CA TRP A 95 18.52 -4.41 8.64
C TRP A 95 17.10 -4.31 9.17
N ILE A 96 16.33 -5.36 8.98
CA ILE A 96 15.01 -5.54 9.56
C ILE A 96 14.92 -6.97 10.05
N GLU A 97 14.67 -7.12 11.32
CA GLU A 97 14.76 -8.41 12.00
C GLU A 97 13.60 -9.36 11.72
N SER A 98 12.53 -8.84 11.18
CA SER A 98 11.29 -9.60 10.99
C SER A 98 11.24 -10.38 9.68
N ILE A 99 10.85 -11.63 9.81
CA ILE A 99 10.59 -12.57 8.72
C ILE A 99 9.16 -12.46 8.17
N SER A 100 8.24 -11.75 8.85
CA SER A 100 6.86 -11.66 8.44
C SER A 100 6.59 -10.40 7.60
N GLN A 101 6.27 -10.61 6.35
CA GLN A 101 5.66 -9.66 5.40
C GLN A 101 5.99 -8.18 5.64
N LEU A 102 7.16 -7.78 5.20
CA LEU A 102 7.55 -6.40 5.19
C LEU A 102 6.81 -5.66 4.07
N LEU A 103 6.17 -4.56 4.41
CA LEU A 103 5.60 -3.65 3.44
C LEU A 103 6.54 -2.46 3.24
N VAL A 104 6.95 -2.24 2.00
CA VAL A 104 7.83 -1.14 1.62
C VAL A 104 7.09 -0.21 0.68
N ALA A 105 7.19 1.11 0.92
CA ALA A 105 6.63 2.13 0.06
C ALA A 105 7.59 3.31 -0.09
N PHE A 106 7.45 4.06 -1.17
CA PHE A 106 8.23 5.25 -1.46
C PHE A 106 7.32 6.36 -1.96
N ASP A 107 7.36 7.55 -1.33
CA ASP A 107 6.51 8.69 -1.66
C ASP A 107 7.14 9.70 -2.64
N GLY A 108 8.32 9.37 -3.17
CA GLY A 108 9.10 10.26 -4.03
C GLY A 108 10.25 10.97 -3.30
N GLU A 109 10.21 11.04 -1.97
CA GLU A 109 11.24 11.65 -1.12
C GLU A 109 11.78 10.66 -0.08
N TYR A 110 10.90 9.95 0.62
CA TYR A 110 11.23 9.04 1.71
C TYR A 110 10.79 7.61 1.42
N LEU A 111 11.56 6.69 1.99
CA LEU A 111 11.21 5.28 2.05
C LEU A 111 10.47 5.00 3.36
N TYR A 112 9.34 4.32 3.27
CA TYR A 112 8.54 3.86 4.40
C TYR A 112 8.51 2.35 4.42
N TYR A 113 8.50 1.79 5.62
CA TYR A 113 8.27 0.37 5.77
C TYR A 113 7.54 0.06 7.07
N LEU A 114 6.78 -1.04 7.04
CA LEU A 114 6.21 -1.68 8.21
C LEU A 114 7.00 -2.94 8.51
N GLY A 115 7.51 -3.07 9.72
CA GLY A 115 8.29 -4.23 10.15
C GLY A 115 8.15 -4.46 11.65
N ASN A 116 8.42 -5.68 12.08
CA ASN A 116 8.50 -5.97 13.51
C ASN A 116 9.83 -5.48 14.07
N LYS A 117 9.81 -5.03 15.31
CA LYS A 117 10.98 -4.56 16.01
C LYS A 117 11.54 -5.61 16.99
N ASP A 118 10.85 -6.69 17.25
CA ASP A 118 11.13 -7.48 18.43
C ASP A 118 12.31 -8.42 18.29
N GLU A 119 13.33 -8.12 19.08
CA GLU A 119 14.36 -9.04 19.55
C GLU A 119 13.77 -9.99 20.61
N GLY A 120 12.68 -10.68 20.31
CA GLY A 120 12.07 -11.58 21.29
C GLY A 120 10.82 -12.28 20.81
N ASP A 121 10.32 -13.18 21.63
CA ASP A 121 9.19 -14.08 21.33
C ASP A 121 7.80 -13.36 21.20
N ASP A 122 7.73 -12.03 21.17
CA ASP A 122 6.48 -11.29 21.22
C ASP A 122 6.22 -10.44 19.96
N TRP A 123 6.01 -11.12 18.82
CA TRP A 123 5.69 -10.49 17.52
C TRP A 123 4.28 -9.84 17.53
N LYS A 124 4.04 -8.96 18.48
CA LYS A 124 2.72 -8.34 18.67
C LYS A 124 2.66 -6.90 18.24
N SER A 125 3.70 -6.37 17.61
CA SER A 125 3.68 -4.99 17.15
C SER A 125 4.37 -4.83 15.81
N LEU A 126 3.88 -3.89 14.99
CA LEU A 126 4.50 -3.45 13.75
C LEU A 126 4.92 -1.99 13.88
N ASP A 127 6.18 -1.72 13.62
CA ASP A 127 6.72 -0.37 13.56
C ASP A 127 6.58 0.21 12.15
N LEU A 128 5.98 1.40 12.06
CA LEU A 128 6.02 2.23 10.87
C LEU A 128 7.27 3.10 10.93
N VAL A 129 8.20 2.86 10.04
CA VAL A 129 9.47 3.57 9.99
C VAL A 129 9.59 4.33 8.68
N ARG A 130 10.17 5.54 8.74
CA ARG A 130 10.56 6.35 7.59
C ARG A 130 12.08 6.50 7.58
N CYS A 131 12.70 6.47 6.40
CA CYS A 131 14.11 6.80 6.22
C CYS A 131 14.36 7.44 4.85
N ASN A 132 15.58 7.94 4.65
CA ASN A 132 16.04 8.32 3.32
C ASN A 132 16.17 7.07 2.41
N PRO A 133 16.19 7.22 1.08
CA PRO A 133 16.39 6.11 0.15
C PRO A 133 17.70 5.33 0.34
N ASP A 134 18.69 5.93 0.99
CA ASP A 134 19.98 5.32 1.33
C ASP A 134 20.02 4.68 2.73
N GLY A 135 18.87 4.62 3.42
CA GLY A 135 18.74 4.07 4.78
C GLY A 135 19.10 5.03 5.92
N THR A 136 19.63 6.22 5.61
CA THR A 136 19.95 7.24 6.64
C THR A 136 18.69 7.93 7.19
N ASN A 137 18.84 8.69 8.26
CA ASN A 137 17.75 9.45 8.91
C ASN A 137 16.52 8.60 9.26
N ARG A 138 16.79 7.41 9.76
CA ARG A 138 15.74 6.45 10.17
C ARG A 138 14.95 7.00 11.35
N MET A 139 13.63 7.08 11.20
CA MET A 139 12.69 7.61 12.17
C MET A 139 11.52 6.66 12.38
N LEU A 140 11.29 6.26 13.62
CA LEU A 140 10.05 5.60 14.02
C LEU A 140 8.93 6.63 14.02
N LEU A 141 7.90 6.41 13.20
CA LEU A 141 6.73 7.27 13.13
C LEU A 141 5.63 6.78 14.06
N HIS A 142 5.38 5.47 14.09
CA HIS A 142 4.31 4.89 14.89
C HIS A 142 4.56 3.41 15.16
N THR A 143 4.02 2.89 16.27
CA THR A 143 4.00 1.46 16.59
C THR A 143 2.57 0.97 16.70
N PHE A 144 2.15 0.14 15.75
CA PHE A 144 0.87 -0.58 15.80
C PHE A 144 0.96 -1.72 16.79
N ARG A 145 0.45 -1.51 17.99
CA ARG A 145 0.44 -2.56 19.04
C ARG A 145 -0.61 -3.62 18.75
N GLU A 146 -0.37 -4.84 19.18
CA GLU A 146 -1.26 -5.99 18.97
C GLU A 146 -1.59 -6.21 17.47
N MET A 147 -0.54 -6.09 16.63
CA MET A 147 -0.61 -6.34 15.20
C MET A 147 0.57 -7.24 14.79
N GLN A 148 0.28 -8.49 14.44
CA GLN A 148 1.32 -9.47 14.07
C GLN A 148 1.80 -9.30 12.63
N SER A 149 0.87 -9.06 11.71
CA SER A 149 1.21 -8.89 10.29
C SER A 149 0.27 -7.92 9.62
N ALA A 150 0.80 -7.08 8.73
CA ALA A 150 0.00 -6.29 7.81
C ALA A 150 -0.21 -7.09 6.52
N THR A 151 -1.43 -7.09 5.99
CA THR A 151 -1.82 -7.86 4.80
C THR A 151 -2.05 -6.97 3.58
N ALA A 152 -2.40 -5.71 3.77
CA ALA A 152 -2.45 -4.68 2.75
C ALA A 152 -2.32 -3.30 3.38
N VAL A 153 -1.81 -2.33 2.64
CA VAL A 153 -1.76 -0.93 3.07
C VAL A 153 -2.15 -0.01 1.92
N CYS A 154 -2.74 1.12 2.30
CA CYS A 154 -3.07 2.21 1.39
C CYS A 154 -2.84 3.53 2.12
N CYS A 155 -2.11 4.46 1.52
CA CYS A 155 -1.97 5.81 2.02
C CYS A 155 -2.82 6.76 1.17
N ARG A 156 -3.77 7.43 1.79
CA ARG A 156 -4.68 8.39 1.16
C ARG A 156 -5.01 9.52 2.11
N ASP A 157 -5.09 10.72 1.60
CA ASP A 157 -5.54 11.92 2.33
C ASP A 157 -4.79 12.10 3.67
N GLY A 158 -3.47 11.88 3.68
CA GLY A 158 -2.64 12.01 4.89
C GLY A 158 -2.87 10.93 5.95
N CYS A 159 -3.56 9.84 5.61
CA CYS A 159 -3.80 8.70 6.49
C CYS A 159 -3.22 7.41 5.91
N LEU A 160 -2.63 6.59 6.77
CA LEU A 160 -2.22 5.23 6.45
C LEU A 160 -3.29 4.25 6.92
N TYR A 161 -3.86 3.51 5.99
CA TYR A 161 -4.79 2.41 6.24
C TYR A 161 -4.00 1.11 6.22
N VAL A 162 -4.05 0.35 7.30
CA VAL A 162 -3.33 -0.92 7.45
C VAL A 162 -4.33 -2.04 7.69
N ALA A 163 -4.48 -2.92 6.72
CA ALA A 163 -5.16 -4.20 6.94
C ALA A 163 -4.19 -5.15 7.64
N TYR A 164 -4.68 -5.86 8.66
CA TYR A 164 -3.84 -6.72 9.50
C TYR A 164 -4.47 -8.08 9.77
N ARG A 165 -3.61 -9.01 10.18
CA ARG A 165 -3.98 -10.36 10.61
C ARG A 165 -3.19 -10.76 11.86
N ASN A 166 -3.91 -11.29 12.87
CA ASN A 166 -3.35 -11.86 14.10
C ASN A 166 -3.71 -13.34 14.17
N GLY A 167 -2.97 -14.15 13.43
CA GLY A 167 -3.28 -15.57 13.22
C GLY A 167 -2.29 -16.55 13.83
N TYR A 168 -1.25 -16.09 14.51
CA TYR A 168 -0.22 -16.96 15.07
C TYR A 168 -0.23 -16.94 16.59
N ASP A 169 -0.18 -18.13 17.22
CA ASP A 169 0.04 -18.29 18.65
C ASP A 169 1.55 -18.46 18.93
N MET A 170 2.16 -17.42 19.46
CA MET A 170 3.60 -17.40 19.73
C MET A 170 4.00 -18.40 20.80
N LYS A 171 3.13 -18.72 21.76
CA LYS A 171 3.42 -19.67 22.84
C LYS A 171 3.32 -21.11 22.37
N ALA A 172 2.27 -21.41 21.61
CA ALA A 172 2.09 -22.73 21.02
C ALA A 172 2.96 -22.95 19.77
N ARG A 173 3.50 -21.86 19.16
CA ARG A 173 4.25 -21.86 17.90
C ARG A 173 3.46 -22.45 16.73
N GLU A 174 2.18 -22.15 16.67
CA GLU A 174 1.26 -22.65 15.65
C GLU A 174 0.27 -21.57 15.16
N GLU A 175 -0.32 -21.80 14.00
CA GLU A 175 -1.41 -20.95 13.52
C GLU A 175 -2.67 -21.20 14.34
N LYS A 176 -3.37 -20.10 14.71
CA LYS A 176 -4.67 -20.17 15.35
C LYS A 176 -5.75 -20.58 14.35
N ILE A 177 -6.70 -21.38 14.81
CA ILE A 177 -7.89 -21.69 14.00
C ILE A 177 -8.74 -20.42 13.85
N ASN A 178 -9.02 -19.72 14.94
CA ASN A 178 -9.68 -18.42 14.93
C ASN A 178 -8.66 -17.30 14.79
N VAL A 179 -8.77 -16.58 13.69
CA VAL A 179 -7.87 -15.52 13.30
C VAL A 179 -8.58 -14.18 13.44
N GLU A 180 -7.94 -13.23 14.08
CA GLU A 180 -8.35 -11.84 14.08
C GLU A 180 -7.82 -11.14 12.84
N ALA A 181 -8.68 -10.38 12.14
CA ALA A 181 -8.30 -9.49 11.06
C ALA A 181 -9.06 -8.17 11.14
N GLY A 182 -8.44 -7.11 10.69
CA GLY A 182 -9.06 -5.79 10.75
C GLY A 182 -8.33 -4.76 9.89
N ILE A 183 -8.80 -3.52 9.99
CA ILE A 183 -8.20 -2.34 9.36
C ILE A 183 -8.02 -1.28 10.43
N ARG A 184 -6.78 -0.79 10.57
CA ARG A 184 -6.46 0.37 11.39
C ARG A 184 -6.09 1.55 10.53
N ILE A 185 -6.32 2.76 11.02
CA ILE A 185 -6.00 4.01 10.35
C ILE A 185 -5.07 4.79 11.26
N TYR A 186 -3.93 5.20 10.71
CA TYR A 186 -3.01 6.15 11.34
C TYR A 186 -3.05 7.47 10.57
N ASP A 187 -3.38 8.56 11.27
CA ASP A 187 -3.41 9.93 10.75
C ASP A 187 -2.05 10.58 11.02
N PHE A 188 -1.29 10.88 9.97
CA PHE A 188 0.07 11.42 10.10
C PHE A 188 0.11 12.85 10.66
N GLU A 189 -0.93 13.65 10.40
CA GLU A 189 -0.99 15.02 10.88
C GLU A 189 -1.33 15.07 12.38
N LYS A 190 -2.28 14.24 12.80
CA LYS A 190 -2.76 14.22 14.19
C LYS A 190 -1.98 13.28 15.10
N ASP A 191 -1.10 12.44 14.53
CA ASP A 191 -0.40 11.36 15.25
C ASP A 191 -1.38 10.51 16.08
N THR A 192 -2.46 10.05 15.43
CA THR A 192 -3.51 9.25 16.09
C THR A 192 -3.84 7.99 15.30
N GLU A 193 -4.07 6.92 16.03
CA GLU A 193 -4.54 5.63 15.50
C GLU A 193 -5.99 5.36 15.88
N LYS A 194 -6.74 4.74 14.97
CA LYS A 194 -8.09 4.21 15.25
C LYS A 194 -8.35 2.92 14.50
N THR A 195 -9.16 2.04 15.08
CA THR A 195 -9.67 0.85 14.40
C THR A 195 -10.88 1.23 13.56
N LEU A 196 -10.84 0.92 12.26
CA LEU A 196 -11.95 1.10 11.34
C LEU A 196 -12.82 -0.16 11.23
N TYR A 197 -12.18 -1.32 11.16
CA TYR A 197 -12.82 -2.61 10.98
C TYR A 197 -12.12 -3.68 11.81
N HIS A 198 -12.91 -4.62 12.33
CA HIS A 198 -12.41 -5.76 13.11
C HIS A 198 -13.37 -6.94 12.95
N SER A 199 -12.79 -8.12 12.77
CA SER A 199 -13.53 -9.39 12.76
C SER A 199 -12.67 -10.53 13.27
N THR A 200 -13.32 -11.59 13.74
CA THR A 200 -12.66 -12.83 14.15
C THR A 200 -13.42 -14.00 13.54
N SER A 201 -12.73 -14.84 12.79
CA SER A 201 -13.29 -16.05 12.17
C SER A 201 -12.18 -17.03 11.81
N VAL A 202 -12.56 -18.20 11.35
CA VAL A 202 -11.61 -19.17 10.81
C VAL A 202 -11.09 -18.65 9.47
N ASP A 203 -9.78 -18.78 9.23
CA ASP A 203 -9.10 -18.31 7.99
C ASP A 203 -9.31 -16.81 7.66
N ASN A 204 -9.50 -16.01 8.66
CA ASN A 204 -9.82 -14.60 8.52
C ASN A 204 -8.65 -13.79 7.94
N ARG A 205 -8.87 -13.09 6.83
CA ARG A 205 -7.86 -12.20 6.24
C ARG A 205 -8.50 -11.09 5.41
N ILE A 206 -7.84 -9.96 5.37
CA ILE A 206 -8.21 -8.82 4.53
C ILE A 206 -7.10 -8.60 3.51
N SER A 207 -7.47 -8.32 2.27
CA SER A 207 -6.54 -8.04 1.16
C SER A 207 -7.17 -7.04 0.18
N SER A 208 -6.40 -6.59 -0.81
CA SER A 208 -6.88 -5.68 -1.86
C SER A 208 -7.59 -4.44 -1.31
N LEU A 209 -6.90 -3.70 -0.47
CA LEU A 209 -7.41 -2.48 0.16
C LEU A 209 -7.25 -1.27 -0.77
N ASP A 210 -8.32 -0.51 -0.98
CA ASP A 210 -8.29 0.81 -1.62
C ASP A 210 -9.22 1.80 -0.90
N VAL A 211 -8.87 3.09 -0.95
CA VAL A 211 -9.55 4.14 -0.19
C VAL A 211 -9.77 5.36 -1.09
N ARG A 212 -10.98 5.93 -1.06
CA ARG A 212 -11.28 7.20 -1.72
C ARG A 212 -12.45 7.92 -1.08
N ASP A 213 -12.34 9.22 -0.88
CA ASP A 213 -13.40 10.09 -0.34
C ASP A 213 -14.03 9.54 0.96
N GLY A 214 -13.19 9.02 1.86
CA GLY A 214 -13.61 8.41 3.12
C GLY A 214 -14.35 7.08 2.99
N MET A 215 -14.44 6.51 1.79
CA MET A 215 -14.89 5.14 1.55
C MET A 215 -13.68 4.21 1.49
N VAL A 216 -13.79 3.06 2.14
CA VAL A 216 -12.75 2.02 2.18
C VAL A 216 -13.32 0.73 1.62
N CYS A 217 -12.74 0.23 0.53
CA CYS A 217 -13.12 -1.05 -0.06
C CYS A 217 -12.00 -2.07 0.08
N PHE A 218 -12.35 -3.30 0.42
CA PHE A 218 -11.37 -4.36 0.68
C PHE A 218 -11.95 -5.75 0.41
N SER A 219 -11.06 -6.66 0.07
CA SER A 219 -11.37 -8.09 -0.04
C SER A 219 -11.24 -8.75 1.33
N HIS A 220 -12.30 -9.41 1.80
CA HIS A 220 -12.36 -10.09 3.08
C HIS A 220 -12.66 -11.57 2.89
N THR A 221 -11.68 -12.43 3.19
CA THR A 221 -11.81 -13.89 3.12
C THR A 221 -11.95 -14.45 4.54
N PHE A 222 -12.92 -15.33 4.71
CA PHE A 222 -13.17 -16.02 5.98
C PHE A 222 -13.92 -17.33 5.75
N CYS A 223 -13.84 -18.22 6.75
CA CYS A 223 -14.67 -19.42 6.80
C CYS A 223 -15.84 -19.18 7.77
N ASP A 224 -17.05 -19.57 7.42
CA ASP A 224 -18.26 -19.40 8.22
C ASP A 224 -18.50 -20.52 9.23
N LEU A 225 -17.63 -21.53 9.28
CA LEU A 225 -17.64 -22.58 10.29
C LEU A 225 -17.00 -22.08 11.59
N SER A 226 -17.52 -22.56 12.71
CA SER A 226 -16.87 -22.38 14.01
C SER A 226 -15.63 -23.28 14.14
N GLU A 227 -14.73 -22.93 15.08
CA GLU A 227 -13.56 -23.72 15.40
C GLU A 227 -13.91 -25.19 15.72
N LYS A 228 -14.97 -25.41 16.50
CA LYS A 228 -15.45 -26.74 16.85
C LYS A 228 -15.83 -27.56 15.61
N GLU A 229 -16.55 -26.93 14.67
CA GLU A 229 -16.96 -27.59 13.43
C GLU A 229 -15.79 -27.92 12.54
N ILE A 230 -14.73 -27.09 12.51
CA ILE A 230 -13.50 -27.38 11.77
C ILE A 230 -12.77 -28.58 12.37
N ILE A 231 -12.66 -28.65 13.69
CA ILE A 231 -12.01 -29.78 14.37
C ILE A 231 -12.77 -31.10 14.15
N GLU A 232 -14.11 -31.05 14.13
CA GLU A 232 -14.97 -32.22 13.91
C GLU A 232 -15.11 -32.65 12.46
N LYS A 233 -14.89 -31.74 11.51
CA LYS A 233 -15.07 -31.98 10.07
C LYS A 233 -13.72 -32.03 9.36
N LYS A 234 -13.63 -32.88 8.32
CA LYS A 234 -12.41 -32.99 7.51
C LYS A 234 -12.21 -31.75 6.62
N ASP A 235 -10.97 -31.51 6.19
CA ASP A 235 -10.52 -30.33 5.39
C ASP A 235 -11.38 -29.99 4.16
N ASP A 236 -11.94 -30.98 3.48
CA ASP A 236 -12.82 -30.78 2.30
C ASP A 236 -14.07 -29.93 2.60
N VAL A 237 -14.54 -29.93 3.85
CA VAL A 237 -15.72 -29.15 4.25
C VAL A 237 -15.34 -27.68 4.44
N LYS A 238 -14.14 -27.39 4.92
CA LYS A 238 -13.63 -26.04 5.13
C LYS A 238 -13.65 -25.23 3.84
N LEU A 239 -13.18 -25.80 2.71
CA LEU A 239 -13.15 -25.13 1.40
C LEU A 239 -14.55 -24.69 0.95
N LYS A 240 -15.57 -25.51 1.17
CA LYS A 240 -16.96 -25.19 0.79
C LYS A 240 -17.59 -24.09 1.63
N HIS A 241 -17.01 -23.80 2.78
CA HIS A 241 -17.44 -22.81 3.74
C HIS A 241 -16.53 -21.57 3.79
N THR A 242 -15.53 -21.50 2.89
CA THR A 242 -14.66 -20.33 2.76
C THR A 242 -15.23 -19.40 1.70
N PHE A 243 -15.40 -18.13 2.07
CA PHE A 243 -15.95 -17.08 1.23
C PHE A 243 -14.99 -15.91 1.13
N THR A 244 -15.01 -15.25 -0.01
CA THR A 244 -14.36 -13.95 -0.19
C THR A 244 -15.40 -12.92 -0.58
N TYR A 245 -15.52 -11.87 0.24
CA TYR A 245 -16.41 -10.75 0.01
C TYR A 245 -15.58 -9.53 -0.42
N LEU A 246 -16.08 -8.76 -1.38
CA LEU A 246 -15.69 -7.38 -1.56
C LEU A 246 -16.61 -6.52 -0.70
N GLU A 247 -16.05 -5.94 0.34
CA GLU A 247 -16.75 -5.09 1.29
C GLU A 247 -16.34 -3.64 1.11
N CYS A 248 -17.29 -2.72 1.24
CA CYS A 248 -17.04 -1.29 1.27
C CYS A 248 -17.66 -0.67 2.51
N LEU A 249 -16.90 0.19 3.17
CA LEU A 249 -17.30 0.94 4.37
C LEU A 249 -17.32 2.42 4.06
N LYS A 250 -18.39 3.12 4.45
CA LYS A 250 -18.46 4.58 4.45
C LYS A 250 -19.06 5.04 5.78
N GLY A 251 -18.22 5.55 6.65
CA GLY A 251 -18.62 5.83 8.04
C GLY A 251 -19.03 4.55 8.77
N LYS A 252 -20.31 4.45 9.15
CA LYS A 252 -20.89 3.25 9.78
C LYS A 252 -21.60 2.32 8.80
N GLU A 253 -21.77 2.73 7.57
CA GLU A 253 -22.45 1.96 6.55
C GLU A 253 -21.49 0.93 5.95
N LYS A 254 -21.92 -0.34 5.91
CA LYS A 254 -21.22 -1.46 5.30
C LYS A 254 -22.03 -1.99 4.12
N ARG A 255 -21.37 -2.20 2.99
CA ARG A 255 -21.94 -2.81 1.78
C ARG A 255 -21.08 -3.97 1.33
N ILE A 256 -21.72 -5.02 0.82
CA ILE A 256 -21.08 -6.15 0.16
C ILE A 256 -21.35 -6.00 -1.33
N LEU A 257 -20.30 -5.78 -2.13
CA LEU A 257 -20.42 -5.60 -3.58
C LEU A 257 -20.30 -6.92 -4.34
N SER A 258 -19.50 -7.86 -3.82
CA SER A 258 -19.35 -9.20 -4.39
C SER A 258 -19.18 -10.24 -3.30
N LYS A 259 -19.65 -11.46 -3.58
CA LYS A 259 -19.49 -12.63 -2.71
C LYS A 259 -19.08 -13.81 -3.55
N ASN A 260 -17.89 -14.29 -3.35
CA ASN A 260 -17.37 -15.49 -4.01
C ASN A 260 -17.31 -16.66 -3.04
N PRO A 261 -17.68 -17.88 -3.46
CA PRO A 261 -17.62 -19.09 -2.64
C PRO A 261 -16.19 -19.68 -2.62
N THR A 262 -15.18 -18.86 -2.80
CA THR A 262 -13.78 -19.30 -2.86
C THR A 262 -12.88 -18.34 -2.09
N SER A 263 -11.66 -18.78 -1.80
CA SER A 263 -10.63 -17.95 -1.18
C SER A 263 -9.90 -17.02 -2.18
N ALA A 264 -10.53 -16.71 -3.31
CA ALA A 264 -9.97 -15.82 -4.32
C ALA A 264 -9.77 -14.41 -3.76
N VAL A 265 -8.68 -13.76 -4.15
CA VAL A 265 -8.47 -12.34 -3.87
C VAL A 265 -9.26 -11.53 -4.87
N LEU A 266 -10.13 -10.66 -4.40
CA LEU A 266 -10.87 -9.71 -5.24
C LEU A 266 -10.09 -8.39 -5.28
N GLY A 267 -9.47 -8.10 -6.42
CA GLY A 267 -8.80 -6.81 -6.63
C GLY A 267 -9.82 -5.69 -6.77
N VAL A 268 -9.49 -4.50 -6.28
CA VAL A 268 -10.35 -3.31 -6.33
C VAL A 268 -9.58 -2.08 -6.78
N ALA A 269 -10.24 -1.21 -7.55
CA ALA A 269 -9.80 0.12 -7.90
C ALA A 269 -10.95 1.11 -7.75
N MET A 270 -10.73 2.21 -7.04
CA MET A 270 -11.75 3.19 -6.72
C MET A 270 -11.58 4.47 -7.53
N GLY A 271 -12.60 4.84 -8.28
CA GLY A 271 -12.77 6.15 -8.88
C GLY A 271 -13.66 7.08 -8.05
N LYS A 272 -13.91 8.28 -8.55
CA LYS A 272 -14.75 9.25 -7.85
C LYS A 272 -16.19 8.74 -7.64
N ASP A 273 -16.81 8.20 -8.69
CA ASP A 273 -18.23 7.81 -8.68
C ASP A 273 -18.42 6.32 -8.96
N VAL A 274 -17.33 5.58 -9.11
CA VAL A 274 -17.36 4.17 -9.47
C VAL A 274 -16.32 3.36 -8.72
N ILE A 275 -16.62 2.09 -8.52
CA ILE A 275 -15.70 1.07 -8.01
C ILE A 275 -15.60 -0.02 -9.06
N VAL A 276 -14.39 -0.33 -9.49
CA VAL A 276 -14.11 -1.45 -10.40
C VAL A 276 -13.41 -2.55 -9.62
N PHE A 277 -13.84 -3.76 -9.80
CA PHE A 277 -13.28 -4.92 -9.10
C PHE A 277 -13.28 -6.17 -9.97
N SER A 278 -12.38 -7.09 -9.63
CA SER A 278 -12.36 -8.42 -10.24
C SER A 278 -13.09 -9.41 -9.36
N ASP A 279 -13.90 -10.28 -9.97
CA ASP A 279 -14.51 -11.43 -9.30
C ASP A 279 -14.57 -12.66 -10.23
N GLU A 280 -15.32 -13.69 -9.86
CA GLU A 280 -15.47 -14.92 -10.65
C GLU A 280 -16.15 -14.72 -12.02
N LYS A 281 -16.86 -13.61 -12.22
CA LYS A 281 -17.53 -13.27 -13.49
C LYS A 281 -16.62 -12.48 -14.43
N GLY A 282 -15.59 -11.86 -13.89
CA GLY A 282 -14.67 -11.02 -14.64
C GLY A 282 -14.42 -9.67 -13.96
N ILE A 283 -14.49 -8.60 -14.74
CA ILE A 283 -14.37 -7.22 -14.22
C ILE A 283 -15.76 -6.62 -14.13
N GLU A 284 -16.13 -6.31 -12.91
CA GLU A 284 -17.39 -5.67 -12.55
C GLU A 284 -17.16 -4.18 -12.26
N LYS A 285 -18.15 -3.37 -12.59
CA LYS A 285 -18.18 -1.93 -12.29
C LYS A 285 -19.42 -1.60 -11.47
N TYR A 286 -19.22 -1.08 -10.29
CA TYR A 286 -20.27 -0.60 -9.41
C TYR A 286 -20.34 0.92 -9.46
N ASN A 287 -21.51 1.47 -9.78
CA ASN A 287 -21.77 2.90 -9.70
C ASN A 287 -22.25 3.25 -8.29
N ILE A 288 -21.55 4.19 -7.63
CA ILE A 288 -21.78 4.53 -6.22
C ILE A 288 -23.13 5.23 -6.02
N GLU A 289 -23.53 6.10 -6.96
CA GLU A 289 -24.78 6.87 -6.90
C GLU A 289 -26.00 5.97 -7.14
N THR A 290 -25.99 5.24 -8.25
CA THR A 290 -27.14 4.39 -8.65
C THR A 290 -27.17 3.06 -7.95
N GLN A 291 -26.10 2.65 -7.29
CA GLN A 291 -25.91 1.38 -6.58
C GLN A 291 -26.10 0.14 -7.52
N LYS A 292 -25.80 0.29 -8.80
CA LYS A 292 -25.89 -0.77 -9.78
C LYS A 292 -24.52 -1.29 -10.13
N THR A 293 -24.44 -2.62 -10.29
CA THR A 293 -23.26 -3.33 -10.79
C THR A 293 -23.51 -3.79 -12.23
N GLU A 294 -22.51 -3.62 -13.08
CA GLU A 294 -22.49 -4.14 -14.45
C GLU A 294 -21.18 -4.87 -14.72
N CYS A 295 -21.25 -5.99 -15.42
CA CYS A 295 -20.07 -6.70 -15.90
C CYS A 295 -19.55 -6.01 -17.17
N ILE A 296 -18.37 -5.43 -17.10
CA ILE A 296 -17.75 -4.70 -18.22
C ILE A 296 -16.76 -5.56 -19.01
N TYR A 297 -16.30 -6.68 -18.43
CA TYR A 297 -15.45 -7.65 -19.10
C TYR A 297 -15.66 -9.05 -18.50
N ALA A 298 -16.29 -9.92 -19.25
CA ALA A 298 -16.56 -11.30 -18.78
C ALA A 298 -15.33 -12.20 -19.01
N ALA A 299 -14.82 -12.81 -17.94
CA ALA A 299 -13.77 -13.81 -17.97
C ALA A 299 -13.82 -14.64 -16.69
N SER A 300 -13.48 -15.94 -16.79
CA SER A 300 -13.48 -16.83 -15.62
C SER A 300 -12.40 -16.51 -14.58
N GLN A 301 -11.36 -15.82 -14.98
CA GLN A 301 -10.28 -15.37 -14.11
C GLN A 301 -9.79 -14.01 -14.58
N THR A 302 -9.65 -13.10 -13.64
CA THR A 302 -9.08 -11.77 -13.87
C THR A 302 -8.29 -11.34 -12.65
N ASN A 303 -7.17 -10.66 -12.87
CA ASN A 303 -6.33 -10.12 -11.81
C ASN A 303 -6.18 -8.62 -12.01
N MET A 304 -6.58 -7.82 -11.01
CA MET A 304 -6.32 -6.38 -11.05
C MET A 304 -4.82 -6.13 -10.95
N VAL A 305 -4.31 -5.26 -11.82
CA VAL A 305 -2.94 -4.77 -11.80
C VAL A 305 -2.97 -3.36 -11.20
N ARG A 306 -2.07 -3.10 -10.28
CA ARG A 306 -2.04 -1.82 -9.58
C ARG A 306 -1.78 -0.65 -10.52
N ALA A 307 -2.61 0.38 -10.46
CA ALA A 307 -2.38 1.68 -11.07
C ALA A 307 -1.62 2.61 -10.12
N ILE A 308 -0.58 3.29 -10.61
CA ILE A 308 0.20 4.25 -9.82
C ILE A 308 -0.05 5.64 -10.36
N GLY A 309 -0.47 6.57 -9.49
CA GLY A 309 -0.66 7.98 -9.82
C GLY A 309 -1.72 8.24 -10.89
N LEU A 310 -2.67 7.32 -11.08
CA LEU A 310 -3.73 7.40 -12.08
C LEU A 310 -5.08 7.24 -11.37
N GLU A 311 -5.80 8.35 -11.21
CA GLU A 311 -7.02 8.35 -10.42
C GLU A 311 -8.18 7.62 -11.08
N ASP A 312 -8.41 7.74 -12.35
CA ASP A 312 -9.55 7.15 -13.04
C ASP A 312 -9.12 6.12 -14.10
N VAL A 313 -8.04 5.39 -13.81
CA VAL A 313 -7.52 4.33 -14.67
C VAL A 313 -7.35 3.05 -13.87
N ALA A 314 -7.82 1.96 -14.42
CA ALA A 314 -7.55 0.63 -13.88
C ALA A 314 -6.88 -0.26 -14.94
N PHE A 315 -6.09 -1.20 -14.45
CA PHE A 315 -5.45 -2.23 -15.28
C PHE A 315 -5.83 -3.60 -14.75
N PHE A 316 -6.02 -4.54 -15.64
CA PHE A 316 -6.21 -5.93 -15.25
C PHE A 316 -5.58 -6.89 -16.24
N ALA A 317 -5.32 -8.10 -15.78
CA ALA A 317 -4.79 -9.20 -16.55
C ALA A 317 -5.80 -10.34 -16.64
N VAL A 318 -5.84 -10.98 -17.79
CA VAL A 318 -6.58 -12.22 -18.00
C VAL A 318 -5.56 -13.32 -18.27
N PRO A 319 -5.39 -14.29 -17.37
CA PRO A 319 -4.49 -15.39 -17.55
C PRO A 319 -5.00 -16.34 -18.64
N ASP A 320 -4.09 -16.94 -19.38
CA ASP A 320 -4.34 -18.04 -20.30
C ASP A 320 -3.50 -19.26 -19.88
N ASP A 321 -4.14 -20.22 -19.26
CA ASP A 321 -3.49 -21.41 -18.72
C ASP A 321 -2.82 -22.27 -19.82
N LYS A 322 -3.29 -22.18 -21.06
CA LYS A 322 -2.73 -22.96 -22.18
C LYS A 322 -1.42 -22.41 -22.65
N THR A 323 -1.30 -21.09 -22.71
CA THR A 323 -0.09 -20.43 -23.20
C THR A 323 0.84 -19.96 -22.07
N GLN A 324 0.38 -20.03 -20.81
CA GLN A 324 1.06 -19.49 -19.63
C GLN A 324 1.38 -18.00 -19.79
N LYS A 325 0.52 -17.27 -20.48
CA LYS A 325 0.63 -15.84 -20.72
C LYS A 325 -0.55 -15.10 -20.15
N ASN A 326 -0.34 -13.85 -19.76
CA ASN A 326 -1.37 -12.92 -19.35
C ASN A 326 -1.67 -11.93 -20.46
N THR A 327 -2.92 -11.70 -20.76
CA THR A 327 -3.36 -10.58 -21.60
C THR A 327 -3.74 -9.41 -20.72
N TYR A 328 -3.09 -8.26 -20.94
CA TYR A 328 -3.25 -7.04 -20.15
C TYR A 328 -4.19 -6.06 -20.82
N TYR A 329 -5.02 -5.42 -20.00
CA TYR A 329 -6.02 -4.45 -20.41
C TYR A 329 -5.92 -3.18 -19.57
N GLN A 330 -6.25 -2.05 -20.19
CA GLN A 330 -6.38 -0.74 -19.56
C GLN A 330 -7.83 -0.25 -19.69
N MET A 331 -8.32 0.39 -18.65
CA MET A 331 -9.61 1.08 -18.60
C MET A 331 -9.40 2.53 -18.24
N GLU A 332 -9.54 3.45 -19.18
CA GLU A 332 -9.52 4.89 -18.94
C GLU A 332 -10.91 5.36 -18.51
N ASN A 333 -10.98 6.21 -17.48
CA ASN A 333 -12.23 6.65 -16.85
C ASN A 333 -13.16 5.48 -16.48
N PHE A 334 -12.56 4.34 -16.13
CA PHE A 334 -13.27 3.06 -15.89
C PHE A 334 -14.27 2.72 -16.99
N GLY A 335 -13.92 3.06 -18.21
CA GLY A 335 -14.71 2.78 -19.40
C GLY A 335 -14.42 1.40 -20.00
N LYS A 336 -14.69 1.25 -21.30
CA LYS A 336 -14.49 -0.02 -22.01
C LYS A 336 -13.02 -0.46 -21.99
N PRO A 337 -12.73 -1.72 -21.62
CA PRO A 337 -11.36 -2.24 -21.61
C PRO A 337 -10.71 -2.22 -22.99
N LYS A 338 -9.48 -1.71 -23.05
CA LYS A 338 -8.61 -1.70 -24.23
C LYS A 338 -7.46 -2.68 -24.01
N LYS A 339 -7.32 -3.64 -24.92
CA LYS A 339 -6.20 -4.58 -24.89
C LYS A 339 -4.88 -3.82 -25.12
N MET A 340 -3.91 -4.05 -24.25
CA MET A 340 -2.57 -3.47 -24.32
C MET A 340 -1.57 -4.43 -24.96
N GLY A 341 -1.57 -5.68 -24.52
CA GLY A 341 -0.63 -6.69 -25.01
C GLY A 341 -0.77 -8.00 -24.25
N THR A 342 0.12 -8.94 -24.57
CA THR A 342 0.18 -10.27 -23.94
C THR A 342 1.62 -10.55 -23.55
N SER A 343 1.88 -11.05 -22.34
CA SER A 343 3.21 -11.39 -21.84
C SER A 343 3.18 -12.64 -20.96
N SER A 344 4.30 -13.39 -20.98
CA SER A 344 4.57 -14.43 -19.99
C SER A 344 5.07 -13.87 -18.66
N ASP A 345 5.49 -12.59 -18.65
CA ASP A 345 5.98 -11.92 -17.45
C ASP A 345 4.83 -11.48 -16.55
N LEU A 346 5.07 -11.49 -15.26
CA LEU A 346 4.13 -10.96 -14.27
C LEU A 346 4.25 -9.43 -14.25
N ILE A 347 3.24 -8.73 -14.76
CA ILE A 347 3.14 -7.28 -14.60
C ILE A 347 2.38 -7.00 -13.30
N PHE A 348 3.01 -6.32 -12.36
CA PHE A 348 2.45 -6.07 -11.03
C PHE A 348 2.08 -4.61 -10.78
N GLN A 349 2.62 -3.66 -11.57
CA GLN A 349 2.26 -2.25 -11.48
C GLN A 349 2.33 -1.58 -12.86
N MET A 350 1.45 -0.61 -13.08
CA MET A 350 1.43 0.23 -14.28
C MET A 350 1.19 1.69 -13.90
N SER A 351 1.87 2.59 -14.63
CA SER A 351 1.64 4.04 -14.59
C SER A 351 1.40 4.54 -16.01
N LYS A 352 1.16 5.84 -16.16
CA LYS A 352 0.95 6.46 -17.47
C LYS A 352 2.09 6.18 -18.46
N ASP A 353 3.33 6.18 -17.97
CA ASP A 353 4.53 6.13 -18.80
C ASP A 353 5.43 4.91 -18.49
N SER A 354 4.97 3.98 -17.65
CA SER A 354 5.83 2.88 -17.20
C SER A 354 5.06 1.64 -16.82
N ILE A 355 5.66 0.51 -17.11
CA ILE A 355 5.19 -0.81 -16.71
C ILE A 355 6.29 -1.46 -15.89
N TYR A 356 5.90 -2.07 -14.78
CA TYR A 356 6.78 -2.76 -13.88
C TYR A 356 6.39 -4.22 -13.83
N GLY A 357 7.32 -5.06 -14.16
CA GLY A 357 7.10 -6.49 -14.28
C GLY A 357 8.28 -7.30 -13.75
N MET A 358 8.04 -8.59 -13.66
CA MET A 358 9.02 -9.59 -13.30
C MET A 358 8.99 -10.69 -14.34
N ASN A 359 10.17 -11.01 -14.91
CA ASN A 359 10.29 -12.11 -15.85
C ASN A 359 10.28 -13.47 -15.15
N LYS A 360 10.28 -14.55 -15.94
CA LYS A 360 10.30 -15.93 -15.45
C LYS A 360 11.54 -16.29 -14.59
N ASP A 361 12.63 -15.52 -14.73
CA ASP A 361 13.85 -15.70 -13.97
C ASP A 361 13.84 -14.91 -12.64
N GLY A 362 12.69 -14.31 -12.29
CA GLY A 362 12.52 -13.50 -11.09
C GLY A 362 13.11 -12.08 -11.18
N MET A 363 13.64 -11.68 -12.36
CA MET A 363 14.22 -10.36 -12.52
C MET A 363 13.13 -9.30 -12.70
N VAL A 364 13.15 -8.29 -11.86
CA VAL A 364 12.27 -7.13 -11.95
C VAL A 364 12.80 -6.13 -12.97
N TYR A 365 11.90 -5.57 -13.75
CA TYR A 365 12.25 -4.59 -14.76
C TYR A 365 11.20 -3.48 -14.87
N ARG A 366 11.61 -2.36 -15.44
CA ARG A 366 10.73 -1.27 -15.88
C ARG A 366 10.85 -1.11 -17.41
N THR A 367 9.73 -0.93 -18.07
CA THR A 367 9.67 -0.57 -19.48
C THR A 367 8.60 0.49 -19.72
N ASN A 368 8.84 1.36 -20.69
CA ASN A 368 7.84 2.29 -21.23
C ASN A 368 7.26 1.81 -22.56
N ASP A 369 7.70 0.66 -23.04
CA ASP A 369 7.33 0.09 -24.33
C ASP A 369 6.42 -1.13 -24.14
N LEU A 370 5.11 -0.87 -24.23
CA LEU A 370 4.08 -1.92 -24.19
C LEU A 370 4.24 -2.95 -25.31
N ALA A 371 4.81 -2.57 -26.45
CA ALA A 371 5.03 -3.47 -27.58
C ALA A 371 6.12 -4.52 -27.29
N LYS A 372 7.08 -4.21 -26.41
CA LYS A 372 8.10 -5.17 -25.99
C LYS A 372 7.54 -6.27 -25.09
N ILE A 373 6.42 -6.01 -24.42
CA ILE A 373 5.72 -7.02 -23.62
C ILE A 373 4.99 -8.00 -24.53
N ALA A 374 4.51 -7.53 -25.68
CA ALA A 374 3.77 -8.36 -26.64
C ALA A 374 4.64 -9.32 -27.44
N GLY A 375 5.96 -9.17 -27.41
CA GLY A 375 6.92 -9.91 -28.24
C GLY A 375 7.82 -10.91 -27.52
N SER A 376 7.68 -11.06 -26.17
CA SER A 376 8.49 -12.00 -25.39
C SER A 376 7.77 -13.33 -25.15
#